data_aa5ae4241b5fccfc74f2eba18d789c64
#
_entry.id   aa5ae4241b5fccfc74f2eba18d789c64
#
_cell.length_a   1.000
_cell.length_b   1.000
_cell.length_c   1.000
_cell.angle_alpha   90.00
_cell.angle_beta   90.00
_cell.angle_gamma   90.00
#
_symmetry.space_group_name_H-M   'P 1'
#
loop_
_entity.id
_entity.type
_entity.pdbx_description
1 polymer ?
#
loop_
_entity_poly.entity_id
_entity_poly.type
_entity_poly.pdbx_seq_one_letter_code
_entity_poly.pdbx_strand_id
1 'polypeptide(L)'
;MASTKDTVWELEPHTRAKHEILKRYLQAWVPILSLGRFPEVLYVDGFAGPGIYSGGEPGSPIIALRAARDQRVHITAKISFLFIENDPDRAELLEEQIAAEAPTLPTNFQVQVMNDTFEAAFGGVLGSCKDRGQRLPPTFAFIDPFGWDVPFAMVAEIMTYRSCEVLVTFMYEEINRFIGHPDQEKNFDKFFGCADWREGIALVGPKKRNRFLHDLYMRQLHTAAKVMYVRSFKMQNERDVTDYYLFYGTNNLRGLEKMKDAMWKIDAMGEFRFSDATDPNQIVLFAEPRFDLLRMEVTNRFGGTEATVGDIERFVIGETAFRKAHYKRNVLKPMEQVGEIEPVNPPPGRQPGTYADKSLRLRFK
;
A
#
# COMPACT_ATOMS: atom_id res chain seq x y z
N MET A 1 20.81 -11.78 -2.43
CA MET A 1 20.72 -10.30 -2.58
C MET A 1 21.63 -9.85 -3.70
N ALA A 2 21.09 -9.10 -4.64
CA ALA A 2 21.91 -8.43 -5.63
C ALA A 2 22.89 -7.50 -4.90
N SER A 3 24.12 -7.49 -5.32
CA SER A 3 25.13 -6.54 -4.84
C SER A 3 24.62 -5.13 -5.14
N THR A 4 24.67 -4.22 -4.17
CA THR A 4 24.38 -2.79 -4.39
C THR A 4 25.34 -2.14 -5.42
N LYS A 5 26.28 -2.91 -5.97
CA LYS A 5 27.25 -2.48 -6.99
C LYS A 5 26.78 -2.71 -8.42
N ASP A 6 25.76 -3.55 -8.64
CA ASP A 6 25.26 -3.80 -9.99
C ASP A 6 24.26 -2.72 -10.37
N THR A 7 24.37 -2.19 -11.59
CA THR A 7 23.44 -1.19 -12.14
C THR A 7 22.06 -1.81 -12.37
N VAL A 8 22.00 -3.07 -12.81
CA VAL A 8 20.78 -3.85 -13.01
C VAL A 8 20.91 -5.22 -12.36
N TRP A 9 19.80 -5.77 -11.88
CA TRP A 9 19.72 -7.08 -11.22
C TRP A 9 18.51 -7.87 -11.70
N GLU A 10 18.41 -9.14 -11.30
CA GLU A 10 17.32 -10.03 -11.65
C GLU A 10 16.03 -9.67 -10.88
N LEU A 11 14.88 -9.82 -11.54
CA LEU A 11 13.57 -9.59 -10.92
C LEU A 11 13.12 -10.81 -10.10
N GLU A 12 13.17 -10.69 -8.79
CA GLU A 12 12.71 -11.72 -7.86
C GLU A 12 11.18 -11.84 -7.82
N PRO A 13 10.61 -13.04 -7.52
CA PRO A 13 9.16 -13.25 -7.55
C PRO A 13 8.38 -12.33 -6.60
N HIS A 14 8.87 -12.10 -5.37
CA HIS A 14 8.22 -11.17 -4.43
C HIS A 14 8.28 -9.71 -4.90
N THR A 15 9.34 -9.32 -5.62
CA THR A 15 9.42 -7.99 -6.26
C THR A 15 8.42 -7.88 -7.41
N ARG A 16 8.24 -8.93 -8.19
CA ARG A 16 7.18 -8.98 -9.22
C ARG A 16 5.78 -8.84 -8.60
N ALA A 17 5.53 -9.52 -7.48
CA ALA A 17 4.27 -9.38 -6.74
C ALA A 17 4.03 -7.95 -6.22
N LYS A 18 5.07 -7.30 -5.67
CA LYS A 18 5.06 -5.89 -5.26
C LYS A 18 4.71 -4.97 -6.43
N HIS A 19 5.34 -5.16 -7.57
CA HIS A 19 5.07 -4.39 -8.80
C HIS A 19 3.64 -4.60 -9.32
N GLU A 20 3.08 -5.79 -9.20
CA GLU A 20 1.69 -6.04 -9.60
C GLU A 20 0.71 -5.34 -8.65
N ILE A 21 0.98 -5.29 -7.34
CA ILE A 21 0.20 -4.49 -6.38
C ILE A 21 0.27 -3.00 -6.78
N LEU A 22 1.47 -2.47 -7.01
CA LEU A 22 1.69 -1.08 -7.41
C LEU A 22 0.91 -0.74 -8.69
N LYS A 23 1.09 -1.53 -9.75
CA LYS A 23 0.41 -1.37 -11.04
C LYS A 23 -1.10 -1.31 -10.88
N ARG A 24 -1.69 -2.30 -10.19
CA ARG A 24 -3.14 -2.38 -9.98
C ARG A 24 -3.67 -1.22 -9.17
N TYR A 25 -2.91 -0.81 -8.17
CA TYR A 25 -3.29 0.35 -7.38
C TYR A 25 -3.30 1.62 -8.22
N LEU A 26 -2.24 1.91 -8.97
CA LEU A 26 -2.15 3.08 -9.84
C LEU A 26 -3.22 3.10 -10.93
N GLN A 27 -3.57 1.94 -11.49
CA GLN A 27 -4.69 1.82 -12.44
C GLN A 27 -6.05 2.23 -11.88
N ALA A 28 -6.22 2.16 -10.55
CA ALA A 28 -7.42 2.66 -9.88
C ALA A 28 -7.24 4.10 -9.36
N TRP A 29 -6.07 4.43 -8.83
CA TRP A 29 -5.76 5.70 -8.18
C TRP A 29 -5.78 6.88 -9.16
N VAL A 30 -5.09 6.73 -10.30
CA VAL A 30 -5.00 7.80 -11.33
C VAL A 30 -6.38 8.25 -11.81
N PRO A 31 -7.27 7.38 -12.30
CA PRO A 31 -8.58 7.83 -12.77
C PRO A 31 -9.48 8.34 -11.64
N ILE A 32 -9.42 7.78 -10.43
CA ILE A 32 -10.23 8.25 -9.30
C ILE A 32 -9.91 9.70 -8.96
N LEU A 33 -8.64 10.06 -8.90
CA LEU A 33 -8.23 11.42 -8.55
C LEU A 33 -8.39 12.39 -9.73
N SER A 34 -8.00 11.96 -10.92
CA SER A 34 -8.11 12.80 -12.13
C SER A 34 -9.54 13.16 -12.47
N LEU A 35 -10.50 12.25 -12.26
CA LEU A 35 -11.92 12.52 -12.41
C LEU A 35 -12.54 13.19 -11.17
N GLY A 36 -11.82 13.23 -10.06
CA GLY A 36 -12.24 13.79 -8.77
C GLY A 36 -12.06 15.28 -8.59
N ARG A 37 -11.89 16.06 -9.67
CA ARG A 37 -11.69 17.51 -9.69
C ARG A 37 -10.32 18.01 -9.22
N PHE A 38 -9.32 17.15 -9.16
CA PHE A 38 -7.96 17.60 -8.91
C PHE A 38 -7.29 17.96 -10.25
N PRO A 39 -6.79 19.19 -10.40
CA PRO A 39 -6.16 19.62 -11.65
C PRO A 39 -4.81 18.95 -11.90
N GLU A 40 -4.19 18.49 -10.84
CA GLU A 40 -2.89 17.82 -10.85
C GLU A 40 -2.86 16.70 -9.80
N VAL A 41 -2.14 15.62 -10.11
CA VAL A 41 -1.77 14.55 -9.16
C VAL A 41 -0.28 14.25 -9.32
N LEU A 42 0.35 13.82 -8.23
CA LEU A 42 1.79 13.53 -8.18
C LEU A 42 2.04 12.08 -7.78
N TYR A 43 2.80 11.37 -8.58
CA TYR A 43 3.42 10.10 -8.21
C TYR A 43 4.89 10.34 -7.87
N VAL A 44 5.33 9.82 -6.75
CA VAL A 44 6.74 9.86 -6.32
C VAL A 44 7.24 8.44 -6.16
N ASP A 45 8.34 8.12 -6.81
CA ASP A 45 9.13 6.92 -6.57
C ASP A 45 10.43 7.35 -5.90
N GLY A 46 10.55 7.07 -4.62
CA GLY A 46 11.64 7.57 -3.80
C GLY A 46 12.96 6.81 -3.97
N PHE A 47 12.91 5.63 -4.62
CA PHE A 47 14.05 4.74 -4.85
C PHE A 47 13.87 4.07 -6.21
N ALA A 48 13.90 4.88 -7.26
CA ALA A 48 13.42 4.53 -8.58
C ALA A 48 14.23 3.43 -9.29
N GLY A 49 15.50 3.25 -8.92
CA GLY A 49 16.40 2.33 -9.59
C GLY A 49 16.62 2.66 -11.07
N PRO A 50 17.18 1.74 -11.84
CA PRO A 50 17.50 1.94 -13.27
C PRO A 50 16.27 1.88 -14.20
N GLY A 51 15.08 1.63 -13.69
CA GLY A 51 13.86 1.49 -14.49
C GLY A 51 13.69 0.17 -15.23
N ILE A 52 14.69 -0.70 -15.19
CA ILE A 52 14.71 -1.98 -15.90
C ILE A 52 15.47 -3.05 -15.08
N TYR A 53 15.07 -4.31 -15.23
CA TYR A 53 15.76 -5.47 -14.68
C TYR A 53 16.61 -6.17 -15.75
N SER A 54 17.53 -7.04 -15.34
CA SER A 54 18.47 -7.72 -16.26
C SER A 54 17.79 -8.61 -17.29
N GLY A 55 16.59 -9.12 -16.99
CA GLY A 55 15.74 -9.87 -17.94
C GLY A 55 14.93 -8.98 -18.90
N GLY A 56 15.06 -7.64 -18.82
CA GLY A 56 14.30 -6.69 -19.63
C GLY A 56 12.92 -6.33 -19.06
N GLU A 57 12.58 -6.81 -17.87
CA GLU A 57 11.32 -6.44 -17.22
C GLU A 57 11.36 -4.99 -16.73
N PRO A 58 10.23 -4.26 -16.79
CA PRO A 58 10.16 -2.87 -16.35
C PRO A 58 10.28 -2.74 -14.84
N GLY A 59 11.02 -1.73 -14.37
CA GLY A 59 11.06 -1.28 -12.99
C GLY A 59 9.82 -0.46 -12.61
N SER A 60 9.72 -0.09 -11.32
CA SER A 60 8.58 0.68 -10.77
C SER A 60 8.29 1.98 -11.52
N PRO A 61 9.27 2.81 -11.97
CA PRO A 61 9.00 4.02 -12.75
C PRO A 61 8.27 3.74 -14.05
N ILE A 62 8.75 2.77 -14.83
CA ILE A 62 8.16 2.41 -16.12
C ILE A 62 6.78 1.78 -15.94
N ILE A 63 6.59 0.96 -14.88
CA ILE A 63 5.29 0.41 -14.51
C ILE A 63 4.31 1.55 -14.19
N ALA A 64 4.74 2.57 -13.45
CA ALA A 64 3.89 3.70 -13.09
C ALA A 64 3.47 4.53 -14.31
N LEU A 65 4.41 4.84 -15.21
CA LEU A 65 4.12 5.53 -16.46
C LEU A 65 3.10 4.77 -17.31
N ARG A 66 3.34 3.47 -17.54
CA ARG A 66 2.45 2.60 -18.31
C ARG A 66 1.08 2.44 -17.65
N ALA A 67 1.03 2.26 -16.31
CA ALA A 67 -0.23 2.14 -15.58
C ALA A 67 -1.10 3.38 -15.68
N ALA A 68 -0.50 4.57 -15.73
CA ALA A 68 -1.21 5.84 -15.92
C ALA A 68 -1.59 6.08 -17.39
N ARG A 69 -0.71 5.74 -18.35
CA ARG A 69 -0.95 5.89 -19.79
C ARG A 69 -2.09 5.00 -20.28
N ASP A 70 -2.08 3.73 -19.87
CA ASP A 70 -2.96 2.69 -20.41
C ASP A 70 -4.38 2.72 -19.78
N GLN A 71 -4.82 3.90 -19.34
CA GLN A 71 -6.17 4.09 -18.79
C GLN A 71 -7.23 4.02 -19.87
N ARG A 72 -8.37 3.38 -19.53
CA ARG A 72 -9.54 3.31 -20.44
C ARG A 72 -10.35 4.61 -20.51
N VAL A 73 -10.13 5.51 -19.55
CA VAL A 73 -10.81 6.79 -19.44
C VAL A 73 -9.86 7.91 -19.83
N HIS A 74 -10.39 8.96 -20.45
CA HIS A 74 -9.59 10.13 -20.78
C HIS A 74 -9.21 10.91 -19.52
N ILE A 75 -7.92 11.06 -19.29
CA ILE A 75 -7.34 11.76 -18.14
C ILE A 75 -7.04 13.20 -18.55
N THR A 76 -7.75 14.15 -17.97
CA THR A 76 -7.57 15.60 -18.25
C THR A 76 -6.65 16.29 -17.23
N ALA A 77 -6.50 15.71 -16.04
CA ALA A 77 -5.61 16.23 -15.01
C ALA A 77 -4.15 16.12 -15.45
N LYS A 78 -3.32 17.04 -15.01
CA LYS A 78 -1.87 16.92 -15.12
C LYS A 78 -1.39 15.77 -14.23
N ILE A 79 -0.62 14.86 -14.78
CA ILE A 79 0.00 13.78 -14.02
C ILE A 79 1.50 14.05 -13.94
N SER A 80 1.97 14.35 -12.75
CA SER A 80 3.40 14.58 -12.48
C SER A 80 4.02 13.33 -11.89
N PHE A 81 5.18 12.94 -12.41
CA PHE A 81 6.00 11.84 -11.93
C PHE A 81 7.32 12.39 -11.47
N LEU A 82 7.70 12.09 -10.23
CA LEU A 82 9.00 12.38 -9.66
C LEU A 82 9.69 11.07 -9.32
N PHE A 83 10.77 10.77 -10.03
CA PHE A 83 11.61 9.61 -9.81
C PHE A 83 12.91 10.05 -9.17
N ILE A 84 13.27 9.46 -8.05
CA ILE A 84 14.46 9.80 -7.27
C ILE A 84 15.36 8.57 -7.21
N GLU A 85 16.58 8.70 -7.68
CA GLU A 85 17.61 7.66 -7.64
C GLU A 85 18.95 8.29 -7.24
N ASN A 86 19.57 7.72 -6.20
CA ASN A 86 20.79 8.27 -5.63
C ASN A 86 22.07 7.86 -6.42
N ASP A 87 22.05 6.69 -7.06
CA ASP A 87 23.15 6.19 -7.85
C ASP A 87 23.13 6.85 -9.24
N PRO A 88 24.22 7.56 -9.66
CA PRO A 88 24.22 8.30 -10.91
C PRO A 88 24.11 7.40 -12.14
N ASP A 89 24.74 6.20 -12.13
CA ASP A 89 24.70 5.29 -13.27
C ASP A 89 23.28 4.71 -13.47
N ARG A 90 22.58 4.48 -12.35
CA ARG A 90 21.18 4.04 -12.39
C ARG A 90 20.24 5.17 -12.81
N ALA A 91 20.49 6.39 -12.35
CA ALA A 91 19.71 7.55 -12.75
C ALA A 91 19.84 7.83 -14.26
N GLU A 92 21.05 7.74 -14.83
CA GLU A 92 21.28 7.88 -16.26
C GLU A 92 20.52 6.80 -17.05
N LEU A 93 20.62 5.53 -16.64
CA LEU A 93 19.90 4.45 -17.30
C LEU A 93 18.37 4.62 -17.19
N LEU A 94 17.87 5.12 -16.05
CA LEU A 94 16.46 5.45 -15.88
C LEU A 94 16.00 6.54 -16.84
N GLU A 95 16.81 7.58 -17.06
CA GLU A 95 16.50 8.64 -18.02
C GLU A 95 16.41 8.07 -19.45
N GLU A 96 17.30 7.14 -19.82
CA GLU A 96 17.23 6.43 -21.10
C GLU A 96 15.92 5.62 -21.26
N GLN A 97 15.52 4.87 -20.20
CA GLN A 97 14.27 4.11 -20.22
C GLN A 97 13.04 5.03 -20.35
N ILE A 98 13.06 6.17 -19.66
CA ILE A 98 11.98 7.18 -19.75
C ILE A 98 11.95 7.82 -21.14
N ALA A 99 13.10 8.14 -21.72
CA ALA A 99 13.19 8.69 -23.07
C ALA A 99 12.59 7.72 -24.12
N ALA A 100 12.77 6.40 -23.93
CA ALA A 100 12.16 5.38 -24.78
C ALA A 100 10.61 5.34 -24.67
N GLU A 101 10.06 5.61 -23.48
CA GLU A 101 8.60 5.69 -23.26
C GLU A 101 7.99 7.03 -23.73
N ALA A 102 8.78 8.12 -23.72
CA ALA A 102 8.29 9.48 -23.95
C ALA A 102 7.42 9.67 -25.21
N PRO A 103 7.71 9.06 -26.39
CA PRO A 103 6.87 9.21 -27.57
C PRO A 103 5.45 8.67 -27.42
N THR A 104 5.20 7.84 -26.41
CA THR A 104 3.89 7.20 -26.15
C THR A 104 3.13 7.87 -25.04
N LEU A 105 3.75 8.79 -24.30
CA LEU A 105 3.14 9.45 -23.15
C LEU A 105 2.17 10.57 -23.57
N PRO A 106 1.02 10.73 -22.92
CA PRO A 106 0.13 11.86 -23.10
C PRO A 106 0.80 13.21 -22.78
N THR A 107 0.40 14.26 -23.46
CA THR A 107 1.00 15.62 -23.31
C THR A 107 0.78 16.25 -21.93
N ASN A 108 -0.21 15.76 -21.17
CA ASN A 108 -0.50 16.19 -19.79
C ASN A 108 0.37 15.44 -18.75
N PHE A 109 1.29 14.56 -19.17
CA PHE A 109 2.26 13.93 -18.28
C PHE A 109 3.51 14.79 -18.18
N GLN A 110 4.00 14.96 -16.96
CA GLN A 110 5.30 15.57 -16.68
C GLN A 110 6.16 14.59 -15.91
N VAL A 111 7.33 14.30 -16.41
CA VAL A 111 8.27 13.35 -15.80
C VAL A 111 9.55 14.07 -15.43
N GLN A 112 10.00 13.88 -14.21
CA GLN A 112 11.26 14.41 -13.69
C GLN A 112 12.03 13.29 -13.00
N VAL A 113 13.31 13.17 -13.34
CA VAL A 113 14.29 12.36 -12.61
C VAL A 113 15.14 13.29 -11.76
N MET A 114 15.43 12.91 -10.53
CA MET A 114 16.37 13.60 -9.65
C MET A 114 17.44 12.62 -9.20
N ASN A 115 18.67 12.87 -9.55
CA ASN A 115 19.80 12.11 -9.03
C ASN A 115 20.23 12.70 -7.68
N ASP A 116 19.59 12.20 -6.63
CA ASP A 116 19.82 12.64 -5.24
C ASP A 116 19.23 11.58 -4.27
N THR A 117 19.47 11.77 -2.98
CA THR A 117 18.79 10.98 -1.94
C THR A 117 17.31 11.34 -1.84
N PHE A 118 16.48 10.39 -1.44
CA PHE A 118 15.04 10.64 -1.20
C PHE A 118 14.82 11.79 -0.19
N GLU A 119 15.63 11.81 0.87
CA GLU A 119 15.53 12.85 1.92
C GLU A 119 15.82 14.24 1.37
N ALA A 120 16.88 14.41 0.58
CA ALA A 120 17.26 15.71 0.03
C ALA A 120 16.28 16.16 -1.08
N ALA A 121 16.02 15.31 -2.05
CA ALA A 121 15.18 15.63 -3.20
C ALA A 121 13.73 15.92 -2.78
N PHE A 122 13.09 14.97 -2.10
CA PHE A 122 11.67 15.15 -1.73
C PHE A 122 11.50 16.09 -0.53
N GLY A 123 12.47 16.13 0.38
CA GLY A 123 12.52 17.14 1.44
C GLY A 123 12.59 18.56 0.88
N GLY A 124 13.35 18.79 -0.19
CA GLY A 124 13.37 20.06 -0.93
C GLY A 124 12.00 20.42 -1.54
N VAL A 125 11.28 19.44 -2.10
CA VAL A 125 9.91 19.66 -2.60
C VAL A 125 8.97 20.06 -1.47
N LEU A 126 8.98 19.34 -0.34
CA LEU A 126 8.16 19.64 0.84
C LEU A 126 8.47 21.01 1.41
N GLY A 127 9.75 21.36 1.57
CA GLY A 127 10.21 22.67 2.00
C GLY A 127 9.73 23.80 1.09
N SER A 128 9.89 23.62 -0.23
CA SER A 128 9.43 24.58 -1.24
C SER A 128 7.91 24.82 -1.17
N CYS A 129 7.13 23.77 -0.93
CA CYS A 129 5.67 23.89 -0.75
C CYS A 129 5.35 24.74 0.49
N LYS A 130 6.06 24.50 1.62
CA LYS A 130 5.87 25.27 2.87
C LYS A 130 6.22 26.73 2.67
N ASP A 131 7.38 27.02 2.10
CA ASP A 131 7.89 28.38 1.90
C ASP A 131 6.97 29.24 1.02
N ARG A 132 6.34 28.58 0.05
CA ARG A 132 5.37 29.24 -0.86
C ARG A 132 3.93 29.23 -0.35
N GLY A 133 3.67 28.64 0.82
CA GLY A 133 2.31 28.43 1.34
C GLY A 133 1.43 27.55 0.42
N GLN A 134 2.07 26.71 -0.42
CA GLN A 134 1.40 25.81 -1.34
C GLN A 134 1.16 24.45 -0.67
N ARG A 135 0.16 23.73 -1.14
CA ARG A 135 -0.09 22.34 -0.74
C ARG A 135 0.41 21.40 -1.81
N LEU A 136 0.90 20.24 -1.39
CA LEU A 136 1.10 19.15 -2.33
C LEU A 136 -0.22 18.82 -3.02
N PRO A 137 -0.21 18.57 -4.34
CA PRO A 137 -1.35 17.92 -4.99
C PRO A 137 -1.58 16.54 -4.36
N PRO A 138 -2.70 15.87 -4.61
CA PRO A 138 -2.84 14.48 -4.22
C PRO A 138 -1.63 13.68 -4.68
N THR A 139 -0.92 13.07 -3.72
CA THR A 139 0.38 12.42 -3.95
C THR A 139 0.29 10.97 -3.52
N PHE A 140 0.78 10.08 -4.36
CA PHE A 140 1.10 8.71 -3.97
C PHE A 140 2.61 8.55 -3.97
N ALA A 141 3.20 8.36 -2.78
CA ALA A 141 4.63 8.15 -2.61
C ALA A 141 4.92 6.65 -2.41
N PHE A 142 5.62 6.07 -3.37
CA PHE A 142 6.19 4.74 -3.31
C PHE A 142 7.62 4.85 -2.78
N ILE A 143 7.89 4.24 -1.63
CA ILE A 143 9.13 4.39 -0.87
C ILE A 143 9.69 2.99 -0.65
N ASP A 144 10.61 2.57 -1.51
CA ASP A 144 11.13 1.19 -1.61
C ASP A 144 12.65 1.11 -1.42
N PRO A 145 13.17 1.45 -0.22
CA PRO A 145 14.60 1.43 0.03
C PRO A 145 15.16 0.00 0.06
N PHE A 146 16.46 -0.15 -0.26
CA PHE A 146 17.20 -1.39 -0.05
C PHE A 146 17.59 -1.65 1.41
N GLY A 147 17.03 -0.92 2.36
CA GLY A 147 17.34 -1.01 3.78
C GLY A 147 16.38 -0.17 4.60
N TRP A 148 16.91 0.69 5.44
CA TRP A 148 16.12 1.55 6.34
C TRP A 148 16.47 3.05 6.18
N ASP A 149 17.01 3.46 5.06
CA ASP A 149 17.44 4.85 4.83
C ASP A 149 16.28 5.78 4.46
N VAL A 150 15.21 5.70 5.25
CA VAL A 150 14.02 6.55 5.13
C VAL A 150 13.68 7.12 6.50
N PRO A 151 13.84 8.43 6.71
CA PRO A 151 13.42 9.05 7.96
C PRO A 151 11.90 8.95 8.15
N PHE A 152 11.47 8.41 9.30
CA PHE A 152 10.04 8.37 9.63
C PHE A 152 9.40 9.76 9.60
N ALA A 153 10.16 10.78 9.98
CA ALA A 153 9.70 12.18 9.94
C ALA A 153 9.23 12.61 8.55
N MET A 154 9.86 12.12 7.46
CA MET A 154 9.41 12.41 6.10
C MET A 154 8.07 11.74 5.79
N VAL A 155 7.92 10.47 6.18
CA VAL A 155 6.64 9.76 6.03
C VAL A 155 5.54 10.49 6.80
N ALA A 156 5.83 10.91 8.04
CA ALA A 156 4.89 11.68 8.86
C ALA A 156 4.56 13.03 8.21
N GLU A 157 5.54 13.73 7.64
CA GLU A 157 5.33 14.99 6.96
C GLU A 157 4.45 14.87 5.72
N ILE A 158 4.72 13.89 4.85
CA ILE A 158 3.86 13.57 3.70
C ILE A 158 2.41 13.38 4.14
N MET A 159 2.21 12.63 5.23
CA MET A 159 0.87 12.28 5.72
C MET A 159 0.14 13.44 6.43
N THR A 160 0.80 14.58 6.69
CA THR A 160 0.11 15.82 7.09
C THR A 160 -0.83 16.34 6.01
N TYR A 161 -0.54 16.04 4.75
CA TYR A 161 -1.39 16.36 3.61
C TYR A 161 -2.45 15.27 3.42
N ARG A 162 -3.71 15.56 3.75
CA ARG A 162 -4.80 14.57 3.82
C ARG A 162 -5.08 13.82 2.49
N SER A 163 -4.68 14.39 1.38
CA SER A 163 -4.80 13.79 0.04
C SER A 163 -3.57 12.97 -0.37
N CYS A 164 -2.57 12.85 0.50
CA CYS A 164 -1.39 12.05 0.26
C CYS A 164 -1.54 10.63 0.81
N GLU A 165 -0.86 9.70 0.17
CA GLU A 165 -0.83 8.28 0.47
C GLU A 165 0.60 7.77 0.31
N VAL A 166 0.97 6.78 1.10
CA VAL A 166 2.30 6.19 1.05
C VAL A 166 2.22 4.67 0.92
N LEU A 167 3.16 4.10 0.18
CA LEU A 167 3.45 2.66 0.18
C LEU A 167 4.93 2.50 0.51
N VAL A 168 5.22 2.05 1.73
CA VAL A 168 6.58 1.96 2.27
C VAL A 168 6.99 0.51 2.39
N THR A 169 8.15 0.16 1.83
CA THR A 169 8.80 -1.14 2.05
C THR A 169 9.59 -1.10 3.35
N PHE A 170 9.21 -1.98 4.27
CA PHE A 170 9.86 -2.17 5.56
C PHE A 170 10.72 -3.44 5.48
N MET A 171 12.01 -3.28 5.25
CA MET A 171 12.98 -4.35 5.01
C MET A 171 13.28 -5.12 6.31
N TYR A 172 12.34 -5.97 6.72
CA TYR A 172 12.40 -6.67 8.01
C TYR A 172 13.67 -7.53 8.17
N GLU A 173 14.04 -8.29 7.14
CA GLU A 173 15.20 -9.17 7.22
C GLU A 173 16.48 -8.37 7.49
N GLU A 174 16.67 -7.28 6.75
CA GLU A 174 17.82 -6.40 6.92
C GLU A 174 17.82 -5.72 8.31
N ILE A 175 16.69 -5.16 8.72
CA ILE A 175 16.54 -4.55 10.04
C ILE A 175 16.86 -5.59 11.14
N ASN A 176 16.29 -6.80 11.04
CA ASN A 176 16.52 -7.87 12.01
C ASN A 176 18.00 -8.30 12.09
N ARG A 177 18.72 -8.27 10.98
CA ARG A 177 20.15 -8.60 10.90
C ARG A 177 20.99 -7.58 11.65
N PHE A 178 20.67 -6.30 11.54
CA PHE A 178 21.48 -5.20 12.05
C PHE A 178 20.95 -4.53 13.32
N ILE A 179 19.78 -4.93 13.83
CA ILE A 179 19.10 -4.25 14.95
C ILE A 179 19.93 -4.17 16.25
N GLY A 180 20.88 -5.10 16.45
CA GLY A 180 21.78 -5.10 17.60
C GLY A 180 23.13 -4.42 17.33
N HIS A 181 23.35 -3.85 16.14
CA HIS A 181 24.64 -3.26 15.78
C HIS A 181 24.71 -1.80 16.28
N PRO A 182 25.70 -1.47 17.15
CA PRO A 182 25.78 -0.15 17.79
C PRO A 182 25.83 1.02 16.81
N ASP A 183 26.53 0.86 15.68
CA ASP A 183 26.67 1.91 14.67
C ASP A 183 25.37 2.23 13.94
N GLN A 184 24.34 1.40 14.08
CA GLN A 184 23.04 1.59 13.41
C GLN A 184 21.98 2.23 14.31
N GLU A 185 22.27 2.47 15.60
CA GLU A 185 21.27 2.98 16.53
C GLU A 185 20.63 4.30 16.05
N LYS A 186 21.44 5.26 15.60
CA LYS A 186 20.95 6.55 15.09
C LYS A 186 20.08 6.39 13.84
N ASN A 187 20.46 5.47 12.97
CA ASN A 187 19.72 5.18 11.75
C ASN A 187 18.37 4.55 12.08
N PHE A 188 18.32 3.61 13.03
CA PHE A 188 17.06 3.05 13.50
C PHE A 188 16.19 4.05 14.25
N ASP A 189 16.76 4.94 15.08
CA ASP A 189 16.00 6.04 15.68
C ASP A 189 15.34 6.91 14.61
N LYS A 190 16.05 7.21 13.53
CA LYS A 190 15.56 7.98 12.39
C LYS A 190 14.48 7.23 11.63
N PHE A 191 14.70 5.94 11.35
CA PHE A 191 13.78 5.09 10.59
C PHE A 191 12.48 4.80 11.35
N PHE A 192 12.54 4.48 12.65
CA PHE A 192 11.35 4.22 13.46
C PHE A 192 10.70 5.51 13.99
N GLY A 193 11.42 6.63 14.02
CA GLY A 193 10.96 7.88 14.61
C GLY A 193 10.78 7.82 16.13
N CYS A 194 11.32 6.81 16.80
CA CYS A 194 11.27 6.60 18.25
C CYS A 194 12.41 5.70 18.70
N ALA A 195 12.58 5.58 20.03
CA ALA A 195 13.58 4.70 20.64
C ALA A 195 13.05 3.30 21.00
N ASP A 196 11.74 3.07 20.90
CA ASP A 196 11.06 1.84 21.36
C ASP A 196 11.53 0.58 20.61
N TRP A 197 12.08 0.72 19.40
CA TRP A 197 12.61 -0.40 18.63
C TRP A 197 13.68 -1.20 19.38
N ARG A 198 14.37 -0.56 20.36
CA ARG A 198 15.40 -1.20 21.21
C ARG A 198 14.85 -2.35 22.04
N GLU A 199 13.57 -2.32 22.41
CA GLU A 199 12.91 -3.42 23.09
C GLU A 199 12.96 -4.72 22.23
N GLY A 200 12.96 -4.56 20.91
CA GLY A 200 13.09 -5.65 19.95
C GLY A 200 14.41 -6.41 20.04
N ILE A 201 15.50 -5.77 20.52
CA ILE A 201 16.82 -6.39 20.66
C ILE A 201 16.77 -7.56 21.67
N ALA A 202 16.06 -7.35 22.78
CA ALA A 202 15.96 -8.32 23.88
C ALA A 202 15.00 -9.49 23.57
N LEU A 203 14.19 -9.39 22.49
CA LEU A 203 13.21 -10.41 22.16
C LEU A 203 13.89 -11.63 21.55
N VAL A 204 13.74 -12.77 22.22
CA VAL A 204 14.25 -14.06 21.75
C VAL A 204 13.23 -14.71 20.82
N GLY A 205 13.72 -15.10 19.64
CA GLY A 205 12.96 -15.81 18.63
C GLY A 205 12.44 -14.90 17.49
N PRO A 206 12.61 -15.36 16.24
CA PRO A 206 12.34 -14.54 15.07
C PRO A 206 10.88 -14.08 14.96
N LYS A 207 9.91 -14.92 15.33
CA LYS A 207 8.49 -14.58 15.26
C LYS A 207 8.08 -13.46 16.23
N LYS A 208 8.64 -13.45 17.45
CA LYS A 208 8.31 -12.41 18.45
C LYS A 208 8.85 -11.06 18.05
N ARG A 209 10.13 -11.01 17.63
CA ARG A 209 10.75 -9.77 17.16
C ARG A 209 10.09 -9.25 15.89
N ASN A 210 9.79 -10.13 14.93
CA ASN A 210 9.08 -9.77 13.72
C ASN A 210 7.76 -9.07 14.04
N ARG A 211 6.93 -9.69 14.87
CA ARG A 211 5.64 -9.13 15.28
C ARG A 211 5.82 -7.78 15.99
N PHE A 212 6.76 -7.71 16.92
CA PHE A 212 7.01 -6.48 17.68
C PHE A 212 7.39 -5.30 16.78
N LEU A 213 8.36 -5.50 15.86
CA LEU A 213 8.82 -4.44 14.96
C LEU A 213 7.75 -4.04 13.94
N HIS A 214 6.99 -5.01 13.43
CA HIS A 214 5.84 -4.75 12.58
C HIS A 214 4.79 -3.90 13.30
N ASP A 215 4.39 -4.30 14.52
CA ASP A 215 3.36 -3.62 15.31
C ASP A 215 3.84 -2.23 15.77
N LEU A 216 5.14 -2.07 16.05
CA LEU A 216 5.76 -0.79 16.34
C LEU A 216 5.63 0.18 15.16
N TYR A 217 6.02 -0.25 13.95
CA TYR A 217 5.96 0.62 12.77
C TYR A 217 4.50 0.96 12.41
N MET A 218 3.58 -0.01 12.53
CA MET A 218 2.15 0.21 12.40
C MET A 218 1.64 1.26 13.40
N ARG A 219 2.03 1.15 14.67
CA ARG A 219 1.67 2.11 15.72
C ARG A 219 2.21 3.50 15.41
N GLN A 220 3.45 3.62 14.96
CA GLN A 220 4.06 4.89 14.58
C GLN A 220 3.29 5.57 13.43
N LEU A 221 2.90 4.82 12.41
CA LEU A 221 2.06 5.35 11.32
C LEU A 221 0.73 5.89 11.84
N HIS A 222 0.07 5.19 12.77
CA HIS A 222 -1.19 5.65 13.35
C HIS A 222 -1.02 6.83 14.31
N THR A 223 -0.03 6.80 15.19
CA THR A 223 0.08 7.76 16.30
C THR A 223 0.92 8.99 15.95
N ALA A 224 2.12 8.81 15.43
CA ALA A 224 3.04 9.90 15.11
C ALA A 224 2.74 10.52 13.74
N ALA A 225 2.53 9.70 12.70
CA ALA A 225 2.16 10.20 11.39
C ALA A 225 0.65 10.46 11.22
N LYS A 226 -0.18 10.11 12.23
CA LYS A 226 -1.65 10.33 12.26
C LYS A 226 -2.39 9.77 11.04
N VAL A 227 -1.90 8.66 10.51
CA VAL A 227 -2.51 7.96 9.39
C VAL A 227 -3.80 7.27 9.86
N MET A 228 -4.91 7.56 9.21
CA MET A 228 -6.22 7.02 9.60
C MET A 228 -6.34 5.53 9.28
N TYR A 229 -5.87 5.11 8.12
CA TYR A 229 -5.95 3.73 7.65
C TYR A 229 -4.56 3.24 7.25
N VAL A 230 -4.11 2.17 7.88
CA VAL A 230 -2.87 1.49 7.54
C VAL A 230 -3.18 0.03 7.21
N ARG A 231 -2.53 -0.49 6.18
CA ARG A 231 -2.58 -1.90 5.82
C ARG A 231 -1.17 -2.40 5.52
N SER A 232 -0.80 -3.53 6.07
CA SER A 232 0.45 -4.20 5.72
C SER A 232 0.21 -5.42 4.84
N PHE A 233 1.18 -5.72 3.98
CA PHE A 233 1.25 -6.92 3.17
C PHE A 233 2.63 -7.55 3.37
N LYS A 234 2.65 -8.84 3.75
CA LYS A 234 3.87 -9.57 4.06
C LYS A 234 4.46 -10.21 2.81
N MET A 235 5.72 -9.98 2.56
CA MET A 235 6.50 -10.69 1.55
C MET A 235 7.44 -11.69 2.21
N GLN A 236 7.40 -12.93 1.72
CA GLN A 236 8.19 -14.05 2.24
C GLN A 236 9.04 -14.63 1.11
N ASN A 237 10.25 -15.04 1.46
CA ASN A 237 11.14 -15.73 0.52
C ASN A 237 10.75 -17.21 0.32
N GLU A 238 11.51 -17.94 -0.47
CA GLU A 238 11.30 -19.36 -0.78
C GLU A 238 11.25 -20.29 0.44
N ARG A 239 11.76 -19.84 1.59
CA ARG A 239 11.75 -20.58 2.87
C ARG A 239 10.61 -20.18 3.79
N ASP A 240 9.61 -19.44 3.28
CA ASP A 240 8.52 -18.86 4.07
C ASP A 240 8.99 -17.95 5.24
N VAL A 241 10.20 -17.41 5.13
CA VAL A 241 10.73 -16.42 6.07
C VAL A 241 10.31 -15.02 5.57
N THR A 242 9.86 -14.20 6.50
CA THR A 242 9.50 -12.80 6.17
C THR A 242 10.74 -12.05 5.74
N ASP A 243 10.74 -11.57 4.51
CA ASP A 243 11.76 -10.71 3.95
C ASP A 243 11.44 -9.25 4.28
N TYR A 244 10.29 -8.77 3.85
CA TYR A 244 9.85 -7.41 4.13
C TYR A 244 8.31 -7.31 4.25
N TYR A 245 7.85 -6.14 4.68
CA TYR A 245 6.44 -5.75 4.63
C TYR A 245 6.25 -4.54 3.72
N LEU A 246 5.15 -4.50 3.02
CA LEU A 246 4.64 -3.28 2.40
C LEU A 246 3.65 -2.64 3.35
N PHE A 247 3.93 -1.43 3.84
CA PHE A 247 2.99 -0.66 4.65
C PHE A 247 2.33 0.40 3.76
N TYR A 248 1.04 0.26 3.55
CA TYR A 248 0.23 1.26 2.89
C TYR A 248 -0.47 2.14 3.92
N GLY A 249 -0.31 3.45 3.78
CA GLY A 249 -0.92 4.46 4.63
C GLY A 249 -1.76 5.46 3.85
N THR A 250 -3.01 5.71 4.28
CA THR A 250 -3.92 6.67 3.65
C THR A 250 -4.88 7.28 4.67
N ASN A 251 -5.37 8.49 4.38
CA ASN A 251 -6.47 9.13 5.09
C ASN A 251 -7.81 9.01 4.35
N ASN A 252 -7.86 8.22 3.27
CA ASN A 252 -9.02 8.05 2.40
C ASN A 252 -9.49 6.58 2.38
N LEU A 253 -10.72 6.33 2.83
CA LEU A 253 -11.30 4.98 2.85
C LEU A 253 -11.38 4.35 1.46
N ARG A 254 -11.58 5.15 0.39
CA ARG A 254 -11.61 4.65 -0.98
C ARG A 254 -10.22 4.24 -1.46
N GLY A 255 -9.17 4.98 -1.06
CA GLY A 255 -7.78 4.58 -1.30
C GLY A 255 -7.49 3.22 -0.67
N LEU A 256 -7.87 3.04 0.62
CA LEU A 256 -7.74 1.75 1.30
C LEU A 256 -8.53 0.63 0.60
N GLU A 257 -9.78 0.90 0.17
CA GLU A 257 -10.59 -0.07 -0.60
C GLU A 257 -9.84 -0.55 -1.84
N LYS A 258 -9.24 0.38 -2.61
CA LYS A 258 -8.52 0.07 -3.85
C LYS A 258 -7.19 -0.64 -3.61
N MET A 259 -6.45 -0.25 -2.59
CA MET A 259 -5.24 -0.97 -2.22
C MET A 259 -5.55 -2.42 -1.77
N LYS A 260 -6.59 -2.61 -0.98
CA LYS A 260 -7.06 -3.97 -0.63
C LYS A 260 -7.48 -4.77 -1.86
N ASP A 261 -8.16 -4.15 -2.83
CA ASP A 261 -8.51 -4.81 -4.10
C ASP A 261 -7.26 -5.27 -4.87
N ALA A 262 -6.18 -4.46 -4.86
CA ALA A 262 -4.91 -4.81 -5.49
C ALA A 262 -4.20 -5.96 -4.76
N MET A 263 -4.08 -5.87 -3.42
CA MET A 263 -3.45 -6.91 -2.59
C MET A 263 -4.17 -8.25 -2.69
N TRP A 264 -5.51 -8.27 -2.71
CA TRP A 264 -6.33 -9.47 -2.87
C TRP A 264 -6.18 -10.16 -4.23
N LYS A 265 -5.62 -9.50 -5.23
CA LYS A 265 -5.30 -10.12 -6.52
C LYS A 265 -4.02 -10.95 -6.46
N ILE A 266 -3.15 -10.62 -5.51
CA ILE A 266 -1.90 -11.36 -5.25
C ILE A 266 -2.16 -12.48 -4.26
N ASP A 267 -2.93 -12.21 -3.22
CA ASP A 267 -3.31 -13.19 -2.21
C ASP A 267 -4.84 -13.34 -2.15
N ALA A 268 -5.37 -14.30 -2.89
CA ALA A 268 -6.80 -14.57 -2.95
C ALA A 268 -7.37 -15.21 -1.68
N MET A 269 -6.51 -15.66 -0.74
CA MET A 269 -6.94 -16.19 0.56
C MET A 269 -7.23 -15.09 1.58
N GLY A 270 -6.68 -13.88 1.36
CA GLY A 270 -6.87 -12.73 2.23
C GLY A 270 -6.05 -12.76 3.51
N GLU A 271 -4.96 -13.49 3.50
CA GLU A 271 -3.97 -13.51 4.59
C GLU A 271 -2.99 -12.32 4.50
N PHE A 272 -3.08 -11.56 3.41
CA PHE A 272 -2.22 -10.42 3.09
C PHE A 272 -0.73 -10.80 3.11
N ARG A 273 -0.43 -11.91 2.42
CA ARG A 273 0.93 -12.39 2.25
C ARG A 273 1.19 -12.94 0.84
N PHE A 274 2.44 -12.95 0.46
CA PHE A 274 2.98 -13.61 -0.72
C PHE A 274 4.24 -14.35 -0.31
N SER A 275 4.44 -15.57 -0.83
CA SER A 275 5.65 -16.35 -0.62
C SER A 275 6.22 -16.80 -1.97
N ASP A 276 7.53 -16.67 -2.15
CA ASP A 276 8.25 -17.16 -3.32
C ASP A 276 8.19 -18.70 -3.44
N ALA A 277 7.90 -19.40 -2.33
CA ALA A 277 7.62 -20.84 -2.36
C ALA A 277 6.30 -21.20 -3.03
N THR A 278 5.42 -20.20 -3.25
CA THR A 278 4.14 -20.44 -3.94
C THR A 278 4.38 -20.52 -5.44
N ASP A 279 4.11 -21.68 -6.06
CA ASP A 279 4.16 -21.83 -7.52
C ASP A 279 3.14 -20.87 -8.17
N PRO A 280 3.58 -19.88 -8.97
CA PRO A 280 2.69 -18.93 -9.62
C PRO A 280 1.76 -19.60 -10.63
N ASN A 281 2.06 -20.84 -11.07
CA ASN A 281 1.24 -21.64 -11.95
C ASN A 281 0.33 -22.62 -11.20
N GLN A 282 0.45 -22.71 -9.88
CA GLN A 282 -0.43 -23.54 -9.08
C GLN A 282 -1.83 -22.91 -9.07
N ILE A 283 -2.71 -23.48 -9.84
CA ILE A 283 -4.14 -23.16 -9.78
C ILE A 283 -4.64 -23.69 -8.43
N VAL A 284 -4.82 -22.79 -7.48
CA VAL A 284 -5.49 -23.10 -6.19
C VAL A 284 -6.98 -23.29 -6.52
N LEU A 285 -7.34 -24.49 -6.95
CA LEU A 285 -8.67 -24.81 -7.49
C LEU A 285 -9.80 -24.67 -6.48
N PHE A 286 -9.52 -24.59 -5.16
CA PHE A 286 -10.54 -24.66 -4.10
C PHE A 286 -10.26 -23.83 -2.85
N ALA A 287 -9.35 -22.86 -2.88
CA ALA A 287 -9.14 -21.98 -1.74
C ALA A 287 -10.22 -20.90 -1.72
N GLU A 288 -11.30 -21.15 -1.00
CA GLU A 288 -12.27 -20.09 -0.72
C GLU A 288 -11.77 -19.22 0.43
N PRO A 289 -11.93 -17.88 0.31
CA PRO A 289 -11.63 -16.98 1.41
C PRO A 289 -12.42 -17.35 2.67
N ARG A 290 -11.77 -17.25 3.82
CA ARG A 290 -12.36 -17.60 5.11
C ARG A 290 -13.43 -16.60 5.55
N PHE A 291 -14.58 -16.59 4.87
CA PHE A 291 -15.70 -15.70 5.20
C PHE A 291 -16.31 -15.97 6.58
N ASP A 292 -16.05 -17.14 7.16
CA ASP A 292 -16.32 -17.44 8.56
C ASP A 292 -15.62 -16.45 9.50
N LEU A 293 -14.37 -16.08 9.21
CA LEU A 293 -13.64 -15.07 9.98
C LEU A 293 -14.29 -13.68 9.84
N LEU A 294 -14.69 -13.29 8.63
CA LEU A 294 -15.37 -12.01 8.43
C LEU A 294 -16.71 -11.98 9.18
N ARG A 295 -17.47 -13.10 9.15
CA ARG A 295 -18.73 -13.20 9.92
C ARG A 295 -18.48 -13.04 11.42
N MET A 296 -17.45 -13.71 11.95
CA MET A 296 -17.06 -13.59 13.36
C MET A 296 -16.68 -12.14 13.72
N GLU A 297 -15.86 -11.46 12.89
CA GLU A 297 -15.45 -10.07 13.10
C GLU A 297 -16.68 -9.13 13.11
N VAL A 298 -17.61 -9.31 12.15
CA VAL A 298 -18.85 -8.53 12.07
C VAL A 298 -19.74 -8.80 13.28
N THR A 299 -19.89 -10.07 13.70
CA THR A 299 -20.67 -10.42 14.90
C THR A 299 -20.04 -9.85 16.17
N ASN A 300 -18.72 -9.94 16.33
CA ASN A 300 -18.03 -9.38 17.49
C ASN A 300 -18.16 -7.85 17.56
N ARG A 301 -18.23 -7.17 16.43
CA ARG A 301 -18.30 -5.70 16.35
C ARG A 301 -19.72 -5.18 16.59
N PHE A 302 -20.74 -5.87 16.08
CA PHE A 302 -22.12 -5.37 16.03
C PHE A 302 -23.13 -6.21 16.83
N GLY A 303 -22.74 -7.36 17.37
CA GLY A 303 -23.61 -8.26 18.13
C GLY A 303 -24.35 -7.52 19.26
N GLY A 304 -25.63 -7.77 19.40
CA GLY A 304 -26.51 -7.09 20.37
C GLY A 304 -26.86 -5.64 20.08
N THR A 305 -26.43 -5.10 18.89
CA THR A 305 -26.66 -3.69 18.52
C THR A 305 -27.40 -3.56 17.19
N GLU A 306 -27.73 -2.31 16.84
CA GLU A 306 -28.20 -1.96 15.50
C GLU A 306 -27.12 -1.16 14.75
N ALA A 307 -26.88 -1.52 13.49
CA ALA A 307 -25.96 -0.82 12.62
C ALA A 307 -26.53 -0.63 11.22
N THR A 308 -26.13 0.44 10.53
CA THR A 308 -26.47 0.60 9.13
C THR A 308 -25.60 -0.26 8.24
N VAL A 309 -26.09 -0.64 7.06
CA VAL A 309 -25.25 -1.29 6.02
C VAL A 309 -24.02 -0.47 5.71
N GLY A 310 -24.11 0.86 5.78
CA GLY A 310 -22.99 1.79 5.60
C GLY A 310 -21.95 1.71 6.72
N ASP A 311 -22.38 1.52 7.98
CA ASP A 311 -21.47 1.33 9.12
C ASP A 311 -20.70 0.02 8.99
N ILE A 312 -21.40 -1.06 8.61
CA ILE A 312 -20.79 -2.37 8.37
C ILE A 312 -19.81 -2.29 7.20
N GLU A 313 -20.16 -1.59 6.10
CA GLU A 313 -19.26 -1.38 4.98
C GLU A 313 -17.97 -0.66 5.42
N ARG A 314 -18.09 0.43 6.20
CA ARG A 314 -16.93 1.16 6.73
C ARG A 314 -16.05 0.28 7.61
N PHE A 315 -16.64 -0.50 8.50
CA PHE A 315 -15.93 -1.47 9.33
C PHE A 315 -15.17 -2.49 8.47
N VAL A 316 -15.85 -3.13 7.52
CA VAL A 316 -15.23 -4.15 6.65
C VAL A 316 -14.07 -3.57 5.85
N ILE A 317 -14.21 -2.38 5.29
CA ILE A 317 -13.13 -1.76 4.52
C ILE A 317 -11.99 -1.32 5.45
N GLY A 318 -12.32 -0.63 6.55
CA GLY A 318 -11.34 0.05 7.41
C GLY A 318 -10.62 -0.89 8.38
N GLU A 319 -11.33 -1.82 8.98
CA GLU A 319 -10.83 -2.54 10.16
C GLU A 319 -10.56 -4.03 9.91
N THR A 320 -11.15 -4.66 8.88
CA THR A 320 -10.93 -6.08 8.57
C THR A 320 -9.94 -6.30 7.43
N ALA A 321 -9.53 -7.54 7.21
CA ALA A 321 -8.74 -7.94 6.04
C ALA A 321 -9.58 -7.99 4.75
N PHE A 322 -10.90 -8.06 4.82
CA PHE A 322 -11.80 -8.39 3.72
C PHE A 322 -12.16 -7.17 2.87
N ARG A 323 -12.49 -7.46 1.58
CA ARG A 323 -12.92 -6.42 0.63
C ARG A 323 -14.40 -6.10 0.80
N LYS A 324 -14.78 -4.91 0.32
CA LYS A 324 -16.18 -4.49 0.22
C LYS A 324 -17.08 -5.49 -0.52
N ALA A 325 -16.58 -6.18 -1.54
CA ALA A 325 -17.34 -7.15 -2.30
C ALA A 325 -17.77 -8.38 -1.48
N HIS A 326 -17.11 -8.65 -0.33
CA HIS A 326 -17.28 -9.89 0.41
C HIS A 326 -18.45 -9.89 1.40
N TYR A 327 -18.76 -8.77 2.06
CA TYR A 327 -19.62 -8.79 3.22
C TYR A 327 -21.10 -9.01 2.91
N LYS A 328 -21.64 -8.41 1.85
CA LYS A 328 -23.10 -8.49 1.57
C LYS A 328 -23.53 -9.91 1.24
N ARG A 329 -22.88 -10.50 0.24
CA ARG A 329 -23.25 -11.82 -0.29
C ARG A 329 -22.82 -12.96 0.64
N ASN A 330 -21.60 -12.87 1.16
CA ASN A 330 -20.98 -14.00 1.85
C ASN A 330 -21.15 -13.95 3.38
N VAL A 331 -21.61 -12.81 3.93
CA VAL A 331 -21.82 -12.66 5.38
C VAL A 331 -23.25 -12.23 5.70
N LEU A 332 -23.68 -11.02 5.29
CA LEU A 332 -25.00 -10.51 5.71
C LEU A 332 -26.16 -11.37 5.18
N LYS A 333 -26.10 -11.80 3.92
CA LYS A 333 -27.17 -12.62 3.35
C LYS A 333 -27.34 -13.96 4.08
N PRO A 334 -26.29 -14.75 4.35
CA PRO A 334 -26.40 -15.96 5.17
C PRO A 334 -26.88 -15.66 6.61
N MET A 335 -26.43 -14.59 7.26
CA MET A 335 -26.85 -14.21 8.61
C MET A 335 -28.34 -13.86 8.65
N GLU A 336 -28.87 -13.15 7.65
CA GLU A 336 -30.32 -12.85 7.56
C GLU A 336 -31.13 -14.12 7.35
N GLN A 337 -30.65 -15.07 6.51
CA GLN A 337 -31.34 -16.33 6.24
C GLN A 337 -31.49 -17.23 7.46
N VAL A 338 -30.49 -17.19 8.37
CA VAL A 338 -30.55 -17.98 9.62
C VAL A 338 -31.09 -17.18 10.82
N GLY A 339 -31.51 -15.93 10.58
CA GLY A 339 -32.12 -15.08 11.60
C GLY A 339 -31.17 -14.49 12.64
N GLU A 340 -29.87 -14.45 12.36
CA GLU A 340 -28.85 -13.78 13.21
C GLU A 340 -28.90 -12.25 13.09
N ILE A 341 -29.36 -11.76 11.94
CA ILE A 341 -29.65 -10.34 11.73
C ILE A 341 -31.06 -10.15 11.18
N GLU A 342 -31.66 -9.02 11.54
CA GLU A 342 -32.98 -8.63 11.07
C GLU A 342 -32.99 -7.18 10.59
N PRO A 343 -33.57 -6.89 9.39
CA PRO A 343 -33.77 -5.52 8.96
C PRO A 343 -34.74 -4.77 9.86
N VAL A 344 -34.38 -3.56 10.26
CA VAL A 344 -35.25 -2.68 11.08
C VAL A 344 -35.95 -1.71 10.12
N ASN A 345 -37.30 -1.75 10.12
CA ASN A 345 -38.13 -0.93 9.25
C ASN A 345 -37.69 -0.93 7.78
N PRO A 346 -37.63 -2.12 7.14
CA PRO A 346 -37.16 -2.21 5.76
C PRO A 346 -38.16 -1.48 4.82
N PRO A 347 -37.66 -0.90 3.71
CA PRO A 347 -38.54 -0.30 2.73
C PRO A 347 -39.51 -1.32 2.14
N PRO A 348 -40.73 -0.90 1.77
CA PRO A 348 -41.74 -1.79 1.18
C PRO A 348 -41.18 -2.50 -0.06
N GLY A 349 -41.42 -3.82 -0.17
CA GLY A 349 -40.99 -4.63 -1.30
C GLY A 349 -39.51 -5.03 -1.30
N ARG A 350 -38.75 -4.73 -0.24
CA ARG A 350 -37.38 -5.22 -0.11
C ARG A 350 -37.31 -6.74 -0.17
N GLN A 351 -36.46 -7.26 -1.04
CA GLN A 351 -36.21 -8.70 -1.07
C GLN A 351 -35.17 -9.07 0.00
N PRO A 352 -35.37 -10.14 0.78
CA PRO A 352 -34.39 -10.64 1.74
C PRO A 352 -33.02 -10.86 1.10
N GLY A 353 -31.95 -10.55 1.83
CA GLY A 353 -30.57 -10.67 1.33
C GLY A 353 -30.13 -9.57 0.37
N THR A 354 -30.91 -8.47 0.22
CA THR A 354 -30.53 -7.31 -0.59
C THR A 354 -30.14 -6.12 0.32
N TYR A 355 -28.99 -5.51 0.03
CA TYR A 355 -28.35 -4.46 0.84
C TYR A 355 -27.85 -3.29 -0.04
N ALA A 356 -28.68 -2.85 -1.01
CA ALA A 356 -28.33 -1.74 -1.89
C ALA A 356 -28.34 -0.41 -1.14
N ASP A 357 -29.34 -0.22 -0.27
CA ASP A 357 -29.47 0.95 0.56
C ASP A 357 -28.50 0.90 1.76
N LYS A 358 -27.58 1.86 1.80
CA LYS A 358 -26.60 1.97 2.89
C LYS A 358 -27.17 2.49 4.19
N SER A 359 -28.34 3.14 4.16
CA SER A 359 -29.05 3.64 5.35
C SER A 359 -29.86 2.55 6.02
N LEU A 360 -30.11 1.40 5.37
CA LEU A 360 -30.83 0.27 5.93
C LEU A 360 -30.16 -0.17 7.24
N ARG A 361 -30.95 -0.18 8.32
CA ARG A 361 -30.50 -0.65 9.64
C ARG A 361 -30.72 -2.14 9.77
N LEU A 362 -29.76 -2.82 10.36
CA LEU A 362 -29.80 -4.23 10.69
C LEU A 362 -29.61 -4.37 12.19
N ARG A 363 -30.47 -5.15 12.83
CA ARG A 363 -30.35 -5.55 14.25
C ARG A 363 -29.64 -6.89 14.30
N PHE A 364 -28.55 -6.94 15.04
CA PHE A 364 -27.77 -8.15 15.31
C PHE A 364 -28.27 -8.77 16.61
N LYS A 365 -28.51 -10.09 16.57
CA LYS A 365 -28.92 -10.85 17.76
C LYS A 365 -27.74 -11.28 18.60
#